data_2b06253031015e4c26baf50621edc7cc
#
_entry.id   2b06253031015e4c26baf50621edc7cc
#
_cell.length_a   1.000
_cell.length_b   1.000
_cell.length_c   1.000
_cell.angle_alpha   90.00
_cell.angle_beta   90.00
_cell.angle_gamma   90.00
#
_symmetry.space_group_name_H-M   'P 1'
#
loop_
_entity.id
_entity.type
_entity.pdbx_description
1 polymer ?
#
loop_
_entity_poly.entity_id
_entity_poly.type
_entity_poly.pdbx_seq_one_letter_code
_entity_poly.pdbx_strand_id
1 'polypeptide(L)'
;MIHRERMRDHFVTLVRIDSPSRQERALAMHLAEELHHLGAEVSFDEADRLVGGTVGNLVARIRGTRAGAAPFLLCAHMDTVGADVGIRPRVEGDVVSSDGTTILGADDKSGIAIICEVLRVLREEAIPHGELEIVFTICEEIGLLGARHLDVAQLHARTGLILDSSNPGHLITRAPAANRLQFTVRGLEAHAGVSPEKGINAIRIASEAVAAMRLGRLDDETTANIGTIEGGTAINIVPNTVTVHGETRSHDEAKLKIQTEHMVRCFEEAAARHLLSLDGVIHRGQVHCQVHRDYDRLFIPEGARIVQLVREAARALGREIALWQTGGGSDANILCAKGLEVANLGTGQREVHTVREHLVLSDMVRSAELVLETLRLQAA
;
A
#
# COMPACT_ATOMS: atom_id res chain seq x y z
N MET A 1 -30.93 1.48 0.35
CA MET A 1 -30.26 2.17 1.49
C MET A 1 -29.20 1.24 2.07
N ILE A 2 -28.02 1.76 2.47
CA ILE A 2 -26.94 0.95 3.07
C ILE A 2 -27.42 0.33 4.38
N HIS A 3 -27.22 -0.98 4.51
CA HIS A 3 -27.64 -1.75 5.69
C HIS A 3 -26.48 -1.92 6.69
N ARG A 4 -26.41 -1.00 7.66
CA ARG A 4 -25.29 -0.91 8.62
C ARG A 4 -24.98 -2.24 9.32
N GLU A 5 -26.00 -2.95 9.80
CA GLU A 5 -25.79 -4.21 10.54
C GLU A 5 -25.29 -5.34 9.63
N ARG A 6 -25.86 -5.46 8.43
CA ARG A 6 -25.41 -6.43 7.43
C ARG A 6 -23.96 -6.19 7.05
N MET A 7 -23.59 -4.94 6.78
CA MET A 7 -22.22 -4.56 6.43
C MET A 7 -21.24 -4.81 7.58
N ARG A 8 -21.62 -4.51 8.83
CA ARG A 8 -20.87 -4.87 10.05
C ARG A 8 -20.63 -6.36 10.13
N ASP A 9 -21.68 -7.16 10.01
CA ASP A 9 -21.60 -8.62 10.19
C ASP A 9 -20.78 -9.27 9.07
N HIS A 10 -20.89 -8.72 7.85
CA HIS A 10 -20.05 -9.10 6.73
C HIS A 10 -18.57 -8.75 7.00
N PHE A 11 -18.26 -7.53 7.42
CA PHE A 11 -16.91 -7.13 7.81
C PHE A 11 -16.32 -8.05 8.90
N VAL A 12 -17.11 -8.34 9.95
CA VAL A 12 -16.71 -9.27 11.02
C VAL A 12 -16.44 -10.68 10.46
N THR A 13 -17.15 -11.11 9.44
CA THR A 13 -16.89 -12.38 8.76
C THR A 13 -15.57 -12.34 7.99
N LEU A 14 -15.33 -11.28 7.22
CA LEU A 14 -14.11 -11.12 6.42
C LEU A 14 -12.84 -11.08 7.29
N VAL A 15 -12.85 -10.36 8.41
CA VAL A 15 -11.66 -10.27 9.27
C VAL A 15 -11.30 -11.59 9.96
N ARG A 16 -12.24 -12.52 10.08
CA ARG A 16 -11.99 -13.88 10.60
C ARG A 16 -11.35 -14.82 9.59
N ILE A 17 -11.32 -14.44 8.32
CA ILE A 17 -10.64 -15.19 7.28
C ILE A 17 -9.21 -14.68 7.19
N ASP A 18 -8.25 -15.48 7.61
CA ASP A 18 -6.84 -15.12 7.55
C ASP A 18 -6.37 -14.91 6.11
N SER A 19 -5.67 -13.80 5.87
CA SER A 19 -5.17 -13.43 4.55
C SER A 19 -3.87 -12.61 4.62
N PRO A 20 -2.82 -13.08 5.32
CA PRO A 20 -1.55 -12.37 5.26
C PRO A 20 -1.02 -12.37 3.84
N SER A 21 -0.21 -11.36 3.49
CA SER A 21 0.35 -11.22 2.12
C SER A 21 0.92 -12.54 1.60
N ARG A 22 0.62 -12.90 0.37
CA ARG A 22 0.89 -14.17 -0.33
C ARG A 22 0.03 -15.36 0.09
N GLN A 23 -0.87 -15.22 1.06
CA GLN A 23 -1.73 -16.31 1.56
C GLN A 23 -3.23 -15.94 1.49
N GLU A 24 -3.62 -15.10 0.54
CA GLU A 24 -4.96 -14.53 0.39
C GLU A 24 -6.00 -15.52 -0.15
N ARG A 25 -5.61 -16.74 -0.55
CA ARG A 25 -6.48 -17.69 -1.26
C ARG A 25 -7.81 -17.96 -0.56
N ALA A 26 -7.83 -18.11 0.77
CA ALA A 26 -9.05 -18.41 1.49
C ALA A 26 -10.06 -17.27 1.36
N LEU A 27 -9.62 -16.03 1.54
CA LEU A 27 -10.44 -14.84 1.37
C LEU A 27 -10.86 -14.65 -0.09
N ALA A 28 -9.93 -14.80 -1.03
CA ALA A 28 -10.18 -14.67 -2.46
C ALA A 28 -11.28 -15.63 -2.96
N MET A 29 -11.25 -16.90 -2.53
CA MET A 29 -12.28 -17.88 -2.90
C MET A 29 -13.64 -17.55 -2.28
N HIS A 30 -13.68 -17.08 -1.02
CA HIS A 30 -14.90 -16.61 -0.38
C HIS A 30 -15.52 -15.43 -1.14
N LEU A 31 -14.70 -14.44 -1.51
CA LEU A 31 -15.14 -13.28 -2.27
C LEU A 31 -15.58 -13.63 -3.70
N ALA A 32 -14.90 -14.57 -4.34
CA ALA A 32 -15.28 -15.04 -5.68
C ALA A 32 -16.68 -15.68 -5.67
N GLU A 33 -16.99 -16.51 -4.67
CA GLU A 33 -18.31 -17.10 -4.51
C GLU A 33 -19.38 -16.03 -4.25
N GLU A 34 -19.09 -15.09 -3.36
CA GLU A 34 -20.00 -13.98 -3.06
C GLU A 34 -20.30 -13.11 -4.28
N LEU A 35 -19.27 -12.67 -5.00
CA LEU A 35 -19.41 -11.83 -6.19
C LEU A 35 -20.15 -12.57 -7.30
N HIS A 36 -19.92 -13.88 -7.45
CA HIS A 36 -20.68 -14.71 -8.37
C HIS A 36 -22.18 -14.74 -8.01
N HIS A 37 -22.53 -14.87 -6.73
CA HIS A 37 -23.91 -14.77 -6.27
C HIS A 37 -24.52 -13.39 -6.51
N LEU A 38 -23.73 -12.34 -6.54
CA LEU A 38 -24.16 -10.99 -6.90
C LEU A 38 -24.31 -10.79 -8.42
N GLY A 39 -23.97 -11.79 -9.22
CA GLY A 39 -24.13 -11.78 -10.66
C GLY A 39 -22.90 -11.31 -11.43
N ALA A 40 -21.74 -11.28 -10.77
CA ALA A 40 -20.49 -10.96 -11.43
C ALA A 40 -19.90 -12.15 -12.20
N GLU A 41 -19.23 -11.86 -13.30
CA GLU A 41 -18.26 -12.75 -13.92
C GLU A 41 -16.93 -12.57 -13.20
N VAL A 42 -16.42 -13.65 -12.58
CA VAL A 42 -15.21 -13.60 -11.73
C VAL A 42 -14.07 -14.37 -12.37
N SER A 43 -12.89 -13.79 -12.32
CA SER A 43 -11.64 -14.42 -12.77
C SER A 43 -10.49 -14.05 -11.83
N PHE A 44 -9.40 -14.81 -11.92
CA PHE A 44 -8.14 -14.49 -11.27
C PHE A 44 -7.07 -14.28 -12.33
N ASP A 45 -6.18 -13.29 -12.12
CA ASP A 45 -5.01 -13.13 -12.95
C ASP A 45 -3.85 -14.05 -12.50
N GLU A 46 -2.69 -13.92 -13.11
CA GLU A 46 -1.51 -14.74 -12.82
C GLU A 46 -0.47 -14.02 -11.93
N ALA A 47 -0.87 -12.98 -11.20
CA ALA A 47 0.03 -12.22 -10.33
C ALA A 47 0.69 -13.09 -9.25
N ASP A 48 -0.02 -14.12 -8.75
CA ASP A 48 0.50 -15.09 -7.78
C ASP A 48 1.81 -15.75 -8.21
N ARG A 49 1.94 -16.09 -9.51
CA ARG A 49 3.15 -16.72 -10.05
C ARG A 49 4.37 -15.79 -9.99
N LEU A 50 4.14 -14.50 -10.09
CA LEU A 50 5.20 -13.49 -10.11
C LEU A 50 5.62 -13.07 -8.69
N VAL A 51 4.70 -13.14 -7.73
CA VAL A 51 4.97 -12.70 -6.35
C VAL A 51 5.22 -13.87 -5.38
N GLY A 52 5.05 -15.11 -5.83
CA GLY A 52 5.14 -16.30 -4.97
C GLY A 52 3.95 -16.40 -4.01
N GLY A 53 2.76 -16.02 -4.49
CA GLY A 53 1.49 -16.08 -3.77
C GLY A 53 0.74 -17.40 -3.97
N THR A 54 -0.43 -17.52 -3.34
CA THR A 54 -1.32 -18.68 -3.43
C THR A 54 -2.50 -18.48 -4.37
N VAL A 55 -2.75 -17.23 -4.79
CA VAL A 55 -3.83 -16.80 -5.69
C VAL A 55 -3.45 -15.47 -6.34
N GLY A 56 -3.93 -15.20 -7.56
CA GLY A 56 -3.77 -13.92 -8.24
C GLY A 56 -4.77 -12.85 -7.76
N ASN A 57 -4.72 -11.67 -8.37
CA ASN A 57 -5.74 -10.66 -8.15
C ASN A 57 -7.10 -11.18 -8.59
N LEU A 58 -8.13 -10.90 -7.80
CA LEU A 58 -9.50 -11.19 -8.18
C LEU A 58 -10.02 -10.04 -9.05
N VAL A 59 -10.50 -10.36 -10.25
CA VAL A 59 -11.14 -9.41 -11.17
C VAL A 59 -12.56 -9.87 -11.42
N ALA A 60 -13.53 -9.03 -11.10
CA ALA A 60 -14.93 -9.34 -11.29
C ALA A 60 -15.63 -8.24 -12.11
N ARG A 61 -16.58 -8.63 -12.97
CA ARG A 61 -17.37 -7.72 -13.80
C ARG A 61 -18.85 -7.92 -13.58
N ILE A 62 -19.55 -6.82 -13.34
CA ILE A 62 -21.00 -6.79 -13.28
C ILE A 62 -21.48 -5.96 -14.47
N ARG A 63 -22.31 -6.59 -15.31
CA ARG A 63 -22.87 -5.93 -16.50
C ARG A 63 -23.70 -4.72 -16.09
N GLY A 64 -23.46 -3.58 -16.75
CA GLY A 64 -24.25 -2.37 -16.55
C GLY A 64 -25.72 -2.54 -16.90
N THR A 65 -26.57 -1.91 -16.12
CA THR A 65 -28.04 -1.86 -16.36
C THR A 65 -28.46 -0.59 -17.08
N ARG A 66 -27.59 0.42 -17.16
CA ARG A 66 -27.79 1.69 -17.87
C ARG A 66 -26.99 1.71 -19.17
N ALA A 67 -27.67 1.73 -20.31
CA ALA A 67 -27.02 1.84 -21.61
C ALA A 67 -26.29 3.18 -21.77
N GLY A 68 -25.05 3.14 -22.26
CA GLY A 68 -24.23 4.34 -22.50
C GLY A 68 -23.49 4.88 -21.27
N ALA A 69 -23.77 4.40 -20.07
CA ALA A 69 -22.98 4.75 -18.90
C ALA A 69 -21.56 4.14 -18.99
N ALA A 70 -20.56 4.96 -18.68
CA ALA A 70 -19.17 4.51 -18.73
C ALA A 70 -18.88 3.45 -17.64
N PRO A 71 -17.98 2.49 -17.89
CA PRO A 71 -17.51 1.55 -16.86
C PRO A 71 -16.85 2.25 -15.68
N PHE A 72 -16.94 1.67 -14.49
CA PHE A 72 -16.37 2.21 -13.26
C PHE A 72 -15.66 1.14 -12.46
N LEU A 73 -14.44 1.47 -11.96
CA LEU A 73 -13.62 0.58 -11.15
C LEU A 73 -13.85 0.80 -9.66
N LEU A 74 -14.01 -0.28 -8.92
CA LEU A 74 -13.92 -0.33 -7.46
C LEU A 74 -12.78 -1.27 -7.07
N CYS A 75 -11.86 -0.80 -6.23
CA CYS A 75 -10.69 -1.57 -5.84
C CYS A 75 -10.46 -1.51 -4.33
N ALA A 76 -9.98 -2.63 -3.77
CA ALA A 76 -9.51 -2.81 -2.41
C ALA A 76 -8.46 -3.92 -2.39
N HIS A 77 -7.66 -4.07 -1.32
CA HIS A 77 -6.73 -5.19 -1.25
C HIS A 77 -7.20 -6.28 -0.28
N MET A 78 -6.77 -7.53 -0.57
CA MET A 78 -7.17 -8.69 0.21
C MET A 78 -6.22 -9.03 1.35
N ASP A 79 -4.95 -8.68 1.19
CA ASP A 79 -3.95 -9.03 2.18
C ASP A 79 -3.99 -8.13 3.41
N THR A 80 -3.48 -8.65 4.50
CA THR A 80 -3.26 -7.92 5.75
C THR A 80 -1.78 -7.85 6.05
N VAL A 81 -1.35 -6.76 6.69
CA VAL A 81 0.04 -6.55 7.09
C VAL A 81 0.49 -7.62 8.09
N GLY A 82 1.78 -7.98 8.03
CA GLY A 82 2.38 -8.92 8.97
C GLY A 82 1.97 -10.38 8.76
N ALA A 83 2.09 -11.17 9.81
CA ALA A 83 1.80 -12.60 9.81
C ALA A 83 0.70 -12.98 10.82
N ASP A 84 -0.10 -12.00 11.25
CA ASP A 84 -1.17 -12.22 12.22
C ASP A 84 -2.26 -13.11 11.63
N VAL A 85 -2.67 -14.10 12.39
CA VAL A 85 -3.72 -15.06 12.06
C VAL A 85 -4.65 -15.28 13.25
N GLY A 86 -5.87 -15.75 12.98
CA GLY A 86 -6.85 -16.03 14.04
C GLY A 86 -7.40 -14.77 14.68
N ILE A 87 -7.63 -13.71 13.90
CA ILE A 87 -8.17 -12.44 14.38
C ILE A 87 -9.52 -12.64 15.07
N ARG A 88 -9.66 -12.04 16.27
CA ARG A 88 -10.88 -12.13 17.09
C ARG A 88 -11.54 -10.75 17.20
N PRO A 89 -12.48 -10.43 16.30
CA PRO A 89 -13.13 -9.13 16.29
C PRO A 89 -14.08 -8.98 17.48
N ARG A 90 -14.11 -7.78 18.09
CA ARG A 90 -15.02 -7.33 19.12
C ARG A 90 -15.81 -6.14 18.61
N VAL A 91 -17.11 -6.14 18.84
CA VAL A 91 -18.00 -5.05 18.44
C VAL A 91 -18.50 -4.35 19.71
N GLU A 92 -18.12 -3.09 19.87
CA GLU A 92 -18.51 -2.26 21.02
C GLU A 92 -19.15 -0.95 20.52
N GLY A 93 -20.47 -0.91 20.46
CA GLY A 93 -21.21 0.25 19.95
C GLY A 93 -20.94 0.53 18.48
N ASP A 94 -20.22 1.61 18.19
CA ASP A 94 -19.86 2.06 16.84
C ASP A 94 -18.45 1.64 16.41
N VAL A 95 -17.74 0.90 17.26
CA VAL A 95 -16.35 0.51 17.03
C VAL A 95 -16.23 -1.01 16.92
N VAL A 96 -15.47 -1.46 15.92
CA VAL A 96 -14.98 -2.83 15.84
C VAL A 96 -13.47 -2.80 16.04
N SER A 97 -12.95 -3.64 16.93
CA SER A 97 -11.52 -3.81 17.22
C SER A 97 -11.15 -5.29 17.28
N SER A 98 -9.87 -5.62 17.31
CA SER A 98 -9.41 -6.96 17.68
C SER A 98 -9.48 -7.15 19.20
N ASP A 99 -9.11 -8.33 19.70
CA ASP A 99 -8.95 -8.58 21.14
C ASP A 99 -7.67 -7.96 21.74
N GLY A 100 -6.88 -7.25 20.91
CA GLY A 100 -5.63 -6.58 21.29
C GLY A 100 -4.38 -7.45 21.19
N THR A 101 -4.52 -8.70 20.76
CA THR A 101 -3.37 -9.61 20.51
C THR A 101 -2.87 -9.59 19.07
N THR A 102 -3.73 -9.16 18.14
CA THR A 102 -3.45 -9.05 16.70
C THR A 102 -3.90 -7.68 16.18
N ILE A 103 -3.55 -7.36 14.94
CA ILE A 103 -4.25 -6.32 14.17
C ILE A 103 -5.72 -6.70 14.01
N LEU A 104 -6.56 -5.77 13.51
CA LEU A 104 -7.95 -6.08 13.14
C LEU A 104 -8.08 -6.55 11.68
N GLY A 105 -7.24 -6.03 10.79
CA GLY A 105 -7.37 -6.21 9.35
C GLY A 105 -8.52 -5.39 8.75
N ALA A 106 -8.84 -4.24 9.36
CA ALA A 106 -9.73 -3.25 8.78
C ALA A 106 -9.13 -2.68 7.49
N ASP A 107 -7.83 -2.58 7.46
CA ASP A 107 -6.98 -2.36 6.32
C ASP A 107 -6.75 -3.71 5.60
N ASP A 108 -7.35 -4.04 4.44
CA ASP A 108 -8.39 -3.25 3.76
C ASP A 108 -9.71 -4.04 3.59
N LYS A 109 -10.01 -4.93 4.54
CA LYS A 109 -11.30 -5.68 4.53
C LYS A 109 -12.50 -4.76 4.73
N SER A 110 -12.29 -3.54 5.22
CA SER A 110 -13.34 -2.52 5.29
C SER A 110 -13.74 -2.01 3.90
N GLY A 111 -12.78 -1.78 3.02
CA GLY A 111 -13.02 -1.45 1.62
C GLY A 111 -13.75 -2.56 0.88
N ILE A 112 -13.33 -3.81 1.07
CA ILE A 112 -14.01 -4.99 0.53
C ILE A 112 -15.48 -5.04 0.98
N ALA A 113 -15.74 -4.87 2.27
CA ALA A 113 -17.10 -4.93 2.82
C ALA A 113 -17.99 -3.81 2.31
N ILE A 114 -17.44 -2.58 2.13
CA ILE A 114 -18.14 -1.46 1.50
C ILE A 114 -18.53 -1.81 0.06
N ILE A 115 -17.60 -2.31 -0.74
CA ILE A 115 -17.84 -2.68 -2.14
C ILE A 115 -18.96 -3.72 -2.21
N CYS A 116 -18.86 -4.80 -1.45
CA CYS A 116 -19.86 -5.87 -1.46
C CYS A 116 -21.24 -5.36 -1.02
N GLU A 117 -21.34 -4.51 0.01
CA GLU A 117 -22.63 -3.94 0.43
C GLU A 117 -23.22 -3.05 -0.65
N VAL A 118 -22.43 -2.19 -1.27
CA VAL A 118 -22.88 -1.33 -2.37
C VAL A 118 -23.44 -2.16 -3.54
N LEU A 119 -22.75 -3.23 -3.93
CA LEU A 119 -23.22 -4.13 -4.99
C LEU A 119 -24.54 -4.82 -4.62
N ARG A 120 -24.71 -5.26 -3.36
CA ARG A 120 -25.98 -5.82 -2.86
C ARG A 120 -27.12 -4.81 -2.97
N VAL A 121 -26.89 -3.57 -2.53
CA VAL A 121 -27.91 -2.51 -2.56
C VAL A 121 -28.28 -2.14 -4.00
N LEU A 122 -27.30 -2.00 -4.90
CA LEU A 122 -27.55 -1.75 -6.32
C LEU A 122 -28.49 -2.80 -6.92
N ARG A 123 -28.27 -4.08 -6.58
CA ARG A 123 -29.08 -5.20 -7.06
C ARG A 123 -30.46 -5.24 -6.40
N GLU A 124 -30.53 -5.14 -5.09
CA GLU A 124 -31.77 -5.24 -4.30
C GLU A 124 -32.75 -4.11 -4.63
N GLU A 125 -32.23 -2.91 -4.81
CA GLU A 125 -33.05 -1.73 -5.11
C GLU A 125 -33.15 -1.44 -6.61
N ALA A 126 -32.59 -2.32 -7.47
CA ALA A 126 -32.57 -2.18 -8.92
C ALA A 126 -32.08 -0.80 -9.39
N ILE A 127 -31.05 -0.26 -8.74
CA ILE A 127 -30.48 1.05 -9.04
C ILE A 127 -29.71 0.96 -10.37
N PRO A 128 -30.02 1.82 -11.35
CA PRO A 128 -29.30 1.83 -12.63
C PRO A 128 -27.82 2.20 -12.43
N HIS A 129 -26.93 1.45 -13.08
CA HIS A 129 -25.48 1.66 -13.05
C HIS A 129 -24.83 1.29 -14.39
N GLY A 130 -23.65 1.84 -14.66
CA GLY A 130 -22.77 1.41 -15.73
C GLY A 130 -22.18 0.04 -15.46
N GLU A 131 -21.34 -0.48 -16.35
CA GLU A 131 -20.54 -1.68 -16.06
C GLU A 131 -19.65 -1.39 -14.85
N LEU A 132 -19.60 -2.34 -13.90
CA LEU A 132 -18.76 -2.25 -12.73
C LEU A 132 -17.64 -3.30 -12.83
N GLU A 133 -16.42 -2.86 -12.67
CA GLU A 133 -15.26 -3.72 -12.52
C GLU A 133 -14.78 -3.64 -11.08
N ILE A 134 -14.68 -4.78 -10.45
CA ILE A 134 -14.21 -4.94 -9.07
C ILE A 134 -12.86 -5.62 -9.14
N VAL A 135 -11.86 -5.00 -8.54
CA VAL A 135 -10.52 -5.58 -8.43
C VAL A 135 -10.17 -5.69 -6.96
N PHE A 136 -9.93 -6.91 -6.50
CA PHE A 136 -9.34 -7.16 -5.20
C PHE A 136 -7.90 -7.64 -5.39
N THR A 137 -6.97 -6.80 -5.00
CA THR A 137 -5.52 -7.03 -5.19
C THR A 137 -4.94 -7.92 -4.09
N ILE A 138 -3.77 -8.50 -4.39
CA ILE A 138 -2.96 -9.27 -3.45
C ILE A 138 -1.67 -8.51 -3.12
N CYS A 139 -1.04 -8.80 -1.99
CA CYS A 139 0.30 -8.33 -1.65
C CYS A 139 0.48 -6.81 -1.77
N GLU A 140 -0.53 -6.03 -1.42
CA GLU A 140 -0.43 -4.56 -1.35
C GLU A 140 0.60 -4.16 -0.31
N GLU A 141 0.49 -4.73 0.89
CA GLU A 141 1.24 -4.43 2.11
C GLU A 141 2.75 -4.72 2.02
N ILE A 142 3.16 -5.48 1.03
CA ILE A 142 4.56 -5.83 0.79
C ILE A 142 5.12 -5.20 -0.49
N GLY A 143 4.51 -4.11 -0.96
CA GLY A 143 5.00 -3.28 -2.04
C GLY A 143 4.10 -3.18 -3.25
N LEU A 144 2.77 -3.16 -3.08
CA LEU A 144 1.77 -2.93 -4.14
C LEU A 144 1.87 -3.96 -5.28
N LEU A 145 2.26 -5.20 -4.93
CA LEU A 145 2.69 -6.19 -5.93
C LEU A 145 1.52 -6.64 -6.80
N GLY A 146 0.33 -6.81 -6.24
CA GLY A 146 -0.87 -7.16 -6.99
C GLY A 146 -1.18 -6.14 -8.08
N ALA A 147 -1.28 -4.87 -7.71
CA ALA A 147 -1.54 -3.79 -8.66
C ALA A 147 -0.43 -3.64 -9.71
N ARG A 148 0.85 -3.90 -9.34
CA ARG A 148 1.96 -3.89 -10.30
C ARG A 148 1.80 -4.90 -11.42
N HIS A 149 1.29 -6.08 -11.09
CA HIS A 149 1.14 -7.18 -12.04
C HIS A 149 -0.24 -7.24 -12.70
N LEU A 150 -1.21 -6.44 -12.23
CA LEU A 150 -2.51 -6.31 -12.86
C LEU A 150 -2.38 -5.76 -14.29
N ASP A 151 -2.92 -6.47 -15.26
CA ASP A 151 -3.00 -5.99 -16.65
C ASP A 151 -4.23 -5.07 -16.83
N VAL A 152 -3.99 -3.77 -16.67
CA VAL A 152 -5.04 -2.75 -16.82
C VAL A 152 -5.58 -2.61 -18.24
N ALA A 153 -4.92 -3.18 -19.25
CA ALA A 153 -5.44 -3.18 -20.63
C ALA A 153 -6.68 -4.06 -20.76
N GLN A 154 -6.84 -5.04 -19.90
CA GLN A 154 -8.02 -5.90 -19.84
C GLN A 154 -9.23 -5.25 -19.15
N LEU A 155 -9.03 -4.14 -18.44
CA LEU A 155 -10.10 -3.38 -17.81
C LEU A 155 -10.77 -2.46 -18.84
N HIS A 156 -12.08 -2.35 -18.76
CA HIS A 156 -12.87 -1.38 -19.55
C HIS A 156 -12.95 -0.04 -18.85
N ALA A 157 -13.00 -0.04 -17.51
CA ALA A 157 -13.02 1.17 -16.70
C ALA A 157 -11.70 1.96 -16.84
N ARG A 158 -11.84 3.30 -16.91
CA ARG A 158 -10.72 4.22 -16.89
C ARG A 158 -10.77 5.16 -15.69
N THR A 159 -11.88 5.13 -14.96
CA THR A 159 -12.13 5.95 -13.77
C THR A 159 -12.66 5.06 -12.66
N GLY A 160 -12.26 5.32 -11.42
CA GLY A 160 -12.69 4.48 -10.29
C GLY A 160 -12.29 5.00 -8.93
N LEU A 161 -12.66 4.24 -7.91
CA LEU A 161 -12.31 4.45 -6.51
C LEU A 161 -11.54 3.26 -5.96
N ILE A 162 -10.50 3.56 -5.21
CA ILE A 162 -9.85 2.62 -4.29
C ILE A 162 -10.37 2.95 -2.90
N LEU A 163 -10.70 1.93 -2.11
CA LEU A 163 -11.28 2.10 -0.79
C LEU A 163 -10.29 1.65 0.29
N ASP A 164 -9.21 2.41 0.44
CA ASP A 164 -8.05 2.05 1.26
C ASP A 164 -7.47 3.31 1.92
N SER A 165 -8.27 3.97 2.74
CA SER A 165 -7.82 5.11 3.54
C SER A 165 -8.67 5.26 4.80
N SER A 166 -8.28 6.16 5.70
CA SER A 166 -8.90 6.23 7.02
C SER A 166 -10.18 7.07 7.04
N ASN A 167 -10.14 8.32 6.61
CA ASN A 167 -11.22 9.28 6.83
C ASN A 167 -12.21 9.34 5.66
N PRO A 168 -13.50 9.01 5.85
CA PRO A 168 -14.52 9.05 4.80
C PRO A 168 -14.84 10.47 4.27
N GLY A 169 -14.40 11.51 4.95
CA GLY A 169 -14.48 12.90 4.49
C GLY A 169 -13.29 13.33 3.63
N HIS A 170 -12.34 12.44 3.36
CA HIS A 170 -11.15 12.72 2.55
C HIS A 170 -11.14 11.89 1.27
N LEU A 171 -10.89 12.55 0.16
CA LEU A 171 -10.51 11.92 -1.09
C LEU A 171 -9.01 12.14 -1.29
N ILE A 172 -8.23 11.07 -1.21
CA ILE A 172 -6.79 11.12 -1.42
C ILE A 172 -6.51 11.27 -2.92
N THR A 173 -5.99 12.42 -3.28
CA THR A 173 -5.64 12.79 -4.66
C THR A 173 -4.15 12.99 -4.85
N ARG A 174 -3.38 12.91 -3.77
CA ARG A 174 -1.93 13.08 -3.75
C ARG A 174 -1.28 12.07 -2.81
N ALA A 175 -0.30 11.33 -3.34
CA ALA A 175 0.59 10.47 -2.57
C ALA A 175 2.02 10.63 -3.09
N PRO A 176 3.06 10.44 -2.26
CA PRO A 176 4.44 10.60 -2.68
C PRO A 176 4.85 9.54 -3.68
N ALA A 177 5.91 9.80 -4.41
CA ALA A 177 6.72 8.77 -5.02
C ALA A 177 7.71 8.20 -3.98
N ALA A 178 8.16 6.98 -4.17
CA ALA A 178 9.13 6.34 -3.30
C ALA A 178 10.26 5.66 -4.06
N ASN A 179 11.47 5.79 -3.51
CA ASN A 179 12.62 4.98 -3.90
C ASN A 179 13.04 4.10 -2.74
N ARG A 180 13.33 2.83 -3.04
CA ARG A 180 13.94 1.87 -2.12
C ARG A 180 15.43 1.80 -2.39
N LEU A 181 16.24 1.83 -1.33
CA LEU A 181 17.68 1.83 -1.43
C LEU A 181 18.26 0.62 -0.69
N GLN A 182 19.24 -0.03 -1.31
CA GLN A 182 20.04 -1.05 -0.68
C GLN A 182 21.52 -0.68 -0.82
N PHE A 183 22.24 -0.69 0.30
CA PHE A 183 23.67 -0.43 0.37
C PHE A 183 24.37 -1.68 0.88
N THR A 184 25.23 -2.25 0.05
CA THR A 184 26.13 -3.33 0.48
C THR A 184 27.52 -2.77 0.68
N VAL A 185 27.90 -2.61 1.94
CA VAL A 185 29.22 -2.11 2.36
C VAL A 185 30.18 -3.29 2.46
N ARG A 186 31.36 -3.15 1.89
CA ARG A 186 32.43 -4.15 1.96
C ARG A 186 33.69 -3.53 2.56
N GLY A 187 34.24 -4.21 3.55
CA GLY A 187 35.49 -3.93 4.20
C GLY A 187 36.52 -5.04 3.96
N LEU A 188 37.39 -5.23 4.94
CA LEU A 188 38.38 -6.30 4.99
C LEU A 188 38.37 -6.98 6.35
N GLU A 189 38.22 -8.28 6.39
CA GLU A 189 38.22 -9.05 7.64
C GLU A 189 39.60 -9.16 8.25
N ALA A 190 39.64 -9.21 9.57
CA ALA A 190 40.83 -9.47 10.38
C ALA A 190 40.43 -10.03 11.74
N HIS A 191 41.38 -10.62 12.46
CA HIS A 191 41.13 -11.04 13.83
C HIS A 191 41.14 -9.80 14.78
N ALA A 192 39.97 -9.53 15.38
CA ALA A 192 39.76 -8.28 16.12
C ALA A 192 40.69 -8.06 17.36
N GLY A 193 41.21 -9.15 17.96
CA GLY A 193 42.10 -9.08 19.10
C GLY A 193 43.57 -9.30 18.76
N VAL A 194 43.93 -9.80 17.57
CA VAL A 194 45.32 -10.14 17.20
C VAL A 194 45.93 -9.12 16.23
N SER A 195 45.12 -8.71 15.22
CA SER A 195 45.59 -7.84 14.14
C SER A 195 44.45 -6.95 13.60
N PRO A 196 43.74 -6.19 14.47
CA PRO A 196 42.60 -5.36 14.02
C PRO A 196 43.02 -4.28 13.01
N GLU A 197 44.29 -3.85 13.07
CA GLU A 197 44.88 -2.88 12.14
C GLU A 197 44.98 -3.40 10.70
N LYS A 198 44.85 -4.72 10.47
CA LYS A 198 44.81 -5.33 9.14
C LYS A 198 43.40 -5.44 8.56
N GLY A 199 42.39 -4.94 9.25
CA GLY A 199 41.01 -4.97 8.83
C GLY A 199 40.46 -3.60 8.47
N ILE A 200 39.41 -3.60 7.65
CA ILE A 200 38.52 -2.47 7.37
C ILE A 200 37.12 -2.86 7.82
N ASN A 201 36.62 -2.20 8.85
CA ASN A 201 35.37 -2.57 9.51
C ASN A 201 34.16 -2.01 8.72
N ALA A 202 33.38 -2.89 8.09
CA ALA A 202 32.20 -2.52 7.30
C ALA A 202 31.06 -1.93 8.18
N ILE A 203 30.91 -2.40 9.44
CA ILE A 203 29.92 -1.81 10.37
C ILE A 203 30.28 -0.36 10.68
N ARG A 204 31.55 -0.05 10.87
CA ARG A 204 32.00 1.33 11.11
C ARG A 204 31.70 2.23 9.93
N ILE A 205 32.00 1.79 8.71
CA ILE A 205 31.68 2.53 7.47
C ILE A 205 30.17 2.81 7.39
N ALA A 206 29.33 1.78 7.56
CA ALA A 206 27.88 1.92 7.52
C ALA A 206 27.36 2.88 8.59
N SER A 207 27.89 2.79 9.83
CA SER A 207 27.49 3.68 10.93
C SER A 207 27.88 5.14 10.66
N GLU A 208 29.05 5.42 10.11
CA GLU A 208 29.49 6.76 9.71
C GLU A 208 28.60 7.32 8.59
N ALA A 209 28.21 6.50 7.61
CA ALA A 209 27.32 6.91 6.54
C ALA A 209 25.93 7.28 7.07
N VAL A 210 25.34 6.41 7.89
CA VAL A 210 24.00 6.63 8.47
C VAL A 210 23.99 7.87 9.38
N ALA A 211 25.04 8.07 10.18
CA ALA A 211 25.16 9.24 11.05
C ALA A 211 25.28 10.57 10.27
N ALA A 212 25.77 10.54 9.03
CA ALA A 212 25.88 11.70 8.16
C ALA A 212 24.61 12.02 7.37
N MET A 213 23.62 11.11 7.37
CA MET A 213 22.38 11.26 6.62
C MET A 213 21.40 12.21 7.30
N ARG A 214 20.64 12.91 6.47
CA ARG A 214 19.40 13.56 6.89
C ARG A 214 18.26 12.55 6.79
N LEU A 215 17.70 12.17 7.94
CA LEU A 215 16.63 11.15 8.05
C LEU A 215 15.40 11.73 8.76
N GLY A 216 14.29 10.99 8.70
CA GLY A 216 13.01 11.39 9.25
C GLY A 216 12.25 12.30 8.28
N ARG A 217 11.45 13.23 8.82
CA ARG A 217 10.73 14.24 8.03
C ARG A 217 11.66 15.41 7.73
N LEU A 218 11.97 15.60 6.47
CA LEU A 218 12.91 16.61 6.00
C LEU A 218 12.23 17.96 5.70
N ASP A 219 11.02 17.88 5.17
CA ASP A 219 10.11 19.00 4.95
C ASP A 219 8.64 18.45 4.88
N ASP A 220 7.68 19.30 4.50
CA ASP A 220 6.26 18.94 4.45
C ASP A 220 5.95 17.81 3.45
N GLU A 221 6.83 17.58 2.48
CA GLU A 221 6.60 16.67 1.36
C GLU A 221 7.59 15.49 1.31
N THR A 222 8.71 15.56 2.07
CA THR A 222 9.84 14.64 1.91
C THR A 222 10.17 13.93 3.21
N THR A 223 10.32 12.61 3.11
CA THR A 223 10.81 11.76 4.20
C THR A 223 11.93 10.84 3.73
N ALA A 224 12.80 10.42 4.64
CA ALA A 224 13.82 9.41 4.41
C ALA A 224 14.00 8.55 5.64
N ASN A 225 14.29 7.27 5.46
CA ASN A 225 14.49 6.34 6.56
C ASN A 225 15.55 5.29 6.21
N ILE A 226 16.25 4.82 7.24
CA ILE A 226 16.98 3.56 7.23
C ILE A 226 16.20 2.58 8.09
N GLY A 227 15.69 1.53 7.47
CA GLY A 227 14.80 0.57 8.13
C GLY A 227 15.53 -0.63 8.71
N THR A 228 16.56 -1.14 8.03
CA THR A 228 17.33 -2.29 8.50
C THR A 228 18.84 -2.11 8.28
N ILE A 229 19.62 -2.73 9.17
CA ILE A 229 21.07 -2.87 9.06
C ILE A 229 21.46 -4.26 9.55
N GLU A 230 22.16 -5.01 8.71
CA GLU A 230 22.52 -6.40 8.97
C GLU A 230 23.98 -6.66 8.58
N GLY A 231 24.74 -7.34 9.42
CA GLY A 231 26.12 -7.68 9.07
C GLY A 231 27.00 -8.13 10.25
N GLY A 232 28.18 -8.58 9.90
CA GLY A 232 29.10 -9.23 10.84
C GLY A 232 28.77 -10.70 11.06
N THR A 233 29.77 -11.47 11.50
CA THR A 233 29.67 -12.94 11.71
C THR A 233 29.99 -13.36 13.14
N ALA A 234 30.94 -12.68 13.78
CA ALA A 234 31.35 -12.93 15.17
C ALA A 234 32.00 -11.71 15.80
N ILE A 235 31.94 -11.62 17.13
CA ILE A 235 32.45 -10.48 17.91
C ILE A 235 33.97 -10.32 17.84
N ASN A 236 34.71 -11.39 17.54
CA ASN A 236 36.16 -11.42 17.44
C ASN A 236 36.70 -11.29 16.01
N ILE A 237 35.85 -11.01 15.04
CA ILE A 237 36.19 -10.78 13.63
C ILE A 237 35.83 -9.34 13.26
N VAL A 238 36.75 -8.59 12.63
CA VAL A 238 36.44 -7.32 11.98
C VAL A 238 35.49 -7.60 10.83
N PRO A 239 34.25 -7.07 10.86
CA PRO A 239 33.24 -7.42 9.86
C PRO A 239 33.59 -6.90 8.46
N ASN A 240 33.52 -7.77 7.46
CA ASN A 240 33.85 -7.44 6.08
C ASN A 240 32.61 -7.07 5.24
N THR A 241 31.42 -7.31 5.74
CA THR A 241 30.18 -7.02 4.97
C THR A 241 29.06 -6.54 5.90
N VAL A 242 28.35 -5.50 5.44
CA VAL A 242 27.11 -5.00 6.03
C VAL A 242 26.13 -4.63 4.91
N THR A 243 24.88 -5.03 5.07
CA THR A 243 23.78 -4.62 4.18
C THR A 243 22.86 -3.67 4.94
N VAL A 244 22.48 -2.58 4.29
CA VAL A 244 21.59 -1.56 4.86
C VAL A 244 20.47 -1.30 3.89
N HIS A 245 19.21 -1.29 4.36
CA HIS A 245 18.06 -0.94 3.56
C HIS A 245 17.43 0.36 4.06
N GLY A 246 17.05 1.20 3.11
CA GLY A 246 16.38 2.45 3.37
C GLY A 246 15.39 2.83 2.30
N GLU A 247 14.68 3.92 2.54
CA GLU A 247 13.73 4.48 1.59
C GLU A 247 13.79 6.01 1.59
N THR A 248 13.33 6.58 0.50
CA THR A 248 13.03 8.01 0.40
C THR A 248 11.65 8.18 -0.23
N ARG A 249 10.87 9.12 0.28
CA ARG A 249 9.55 9.48 -0.27
C ARG A 249 9.44 10.98 -0.46
N SER A 250 8.83 11.41 -1.56
CA SER A 250 8.49 12.82 -1.76
C SER A 250 7.33 13.00 -2.74
N HIS A 251 6.53 14.05 -2.50
CA HIS A 251 5.54 14.53 -3.48
C HIS A 251 6.19 15.31 -4.63
N ASP A 252 7.47 15.70 -4.49
CA ASP A 252 8.29 16.39 -5.49
C ASP A 252 9.41 15.49 -5.99
N GLU A 253 9.46 15.25 -7.30
CA GLU A 253 10.45 14.38 -7.94
C GLU A 253 11.88 14.90 -7.82
N ALA A 254 12.06 16.23 -7.85
CA ALA A 254 13.40 16.81 -7.71
C ALA A 254 13.92 16.64 -6.26
N LYS A 255 13.06 16.85 -5.26
CA LYS A 255 13.39 16.60 -3.85
C LYS A 255 13.69 15.12 -3.59
N LEU A 256 12.87 14.21 -4.16
CA LEU A 256 13.09 12.77 -4.08
C LEU A 256 14.48 12.39 -4.63
N LYS A 257 14.81 12.89 -5.81
CA LYS A 257 16.12 12.67 -6.43
C LYS A 257 17.26 13.22 -5.56
N ILE A 258 17.17 14.46 -5.10
CA ILE A 258 18.17 15.11 -4.25
C ILE A 258 18.42 14.30 -2.98
N GLN A 259 17.38 13.86 -2.30
CA GLN A 259 17.50 13.09 -1.07
C GLN A 259 18.07 11.69 -1.32
N THR A 260 17.63 11.02 -2.38
CA THR A 260 18.19 9.73 -2.79
C THR A 260 19.70 9.83 -3.06
N GLU A 261 20.11 10.82 -3.84
CA GLU A 261 21.51 11.07 -4.13
C GLU A 261 22.33 11.47 -2.89
N HIS A 262 21.71 12.19 -1.95
CA HIS A 262 22.35 12.50 -0.66
C HIS A 262 22.67 11.23 0.12
N MET A 263 21.72 10.28 0.23
CA MET A 263 21.95 9.03 0.96
C MET A 263 23.04 8.18 0.29
N VAL A 264 23.04 8.12 -1.05
CA VAL A 264 24.11 7.43 -1.81
C VAL A 264 25.47 8.04 -1.52
N ARG A 265 25.59 9.38 -1.63
CA ARG A 265 26.86 10.08 -1.34
C ARG A 265 27.37 9.84 0.07
N CYS A 266 26.51 9.80 1.08
CA CYS A 266 26.93 9.52 2.46
C CYS A 266 27.67 8.18 2.57
N PHE A 267 27.20 7.15 1.88
CA PHE A 267 27.87 5.84 1.87
C PHE A 267 29.17 5.86 1.03
N GLU A 268 29.17 6.50 -0.11
CA GLU A 268 30.37 6.61 -0.97
C GLU A 268 31.50 7.37 -0.26
N GLU A 269 31.16 8.49 0.38
CA GLU A 269 32.13 9.30 1.14
C GLU A 269 32.64 8.58 2.39
N ALA A 270 31.75 7.85 3.10
CA ALA A 270 32.18 7.05 4.25
C ALA A 270 33.15 5.96 3.80
N ALA A 271 32.81 5.18 2.75
CA ALA A 271 33.68 4.12 2.24
C ALA A 271 35.03 4.66 1.77
N ALA A 272 35.05 5.80 1.08
CA ALA A 272 36.28 6.42 0.57
C ALA A 272 37.28 6.84 1.66
N ARG A 273 36.84 7.10 2.90
CA ARG A 273 37.72 7.46 4.01
C ARG A 273 38.48 6.27 4.58
N HIS A 274 38.04 5.05 4.33
CA HIS A 274 38.63 3.83 4.91
C HIS A 274 39.61 3.19 3.91
N LEU A 275 40.88 3.53 4.09
CA LEU A 275 42.02 3.01 3.31
C LEU A 275 42.97 2.25 4.23
N LEU A 276 43.51 1.15 3.75
CA LEU A 276 44.49 0.35 4.45
C LEU A 276 45.56 -0.14 3.48
N SER A 277 46.85 0.09 3.82
CA SER A 277 47.99 -0.47 3.08
C SER A 277 48.49 -1.73 3.77
N LEU A 278 48.41 -2.88 3.10
CA LEU A 278 48.95 -4.16 3.57
C LEU A 278 49.90 -4.71 2.51
N ASP A 279 51.13 -5.03 2.92
CA ASP A 279 52.13 -5.64 2.04
C ASP A 279 52.30 -4.92 0.67
N GLY A 280 52.19 -3.58 0.69
CA GLY A 280 52.27 -2.75 -0.50
C GLY A 280 51.02 -2.70 -1.34
N VAL A 281 49.94 -3.35 -0.93
CA VAL A 281 48.61 -3.32 -1.59
C VAL A 281 47.67 -2.38 -0.84
N ILE A 282 47.02 -1.48 -1.56
CA ILE A 282 46.03 -0.56 -0.98
C ILE A 282 44.65 -1.22 -1.04
N HIS A 283 44.10 -1.53 0.11
CA HIS A 283 42.72 -1.97 0.31
C HIS A 283 41.85 -0.75 0.63
N ARG A 284 40.59 -0.78 0.17
CA ARG A 284 39.63 0.31 0.37
C ARG A 284 38.30 -0.24 0.86
N GLY A 285 37.64 0.52 1.71
CA GLY A 285 36.20 0.34 1.93
C GLY A 285 35.45 0.54 0.61
N GLN A 286 34.47 -0.30 0.35
CA GLN A 286 33.65 -0.23 -0.85
C GLN A 286 32.17 -0.21 -0.47
N VAL A 287 31.35 0.39 -1.35
CA VAL A 287 29.91 0.33 -1.25
C VAL A 287 29.32 0.06 -2.63
N HIS A 288 28.36 -0.85 -2.64
CA HIS A 288 27.50 -1.05 -3.81
C HIS A 288 26.11 -0.54 -3.46
N CYS A 289 25.63 0.46 -4.20
CA CYS A 289 24.34 1.09 -3.99
C CYS A 289 23.38 0.62 -5.08
N GLN A 290 22.22 0.13 -4.67
CA GLN A 290 21.09 -0.19 -5.55
C GLN A 290 19.94 0.74 -5.18
N VAL A 291 19.39 1.43 -6.19
CA VAL A 291 18.23 2.31 -6.05
C VAL A 291 17.14 1.80 -6.98
N HIS A 292 16.01 1.47 -6.41
CA HIS A 292 14.84 1.00 -7.15
C HIS A 292 13.69 1.97 -6.94
N ARG A 293 13.03 2.36 -8.04
CA ARG A 293 11.75 3.06 -7.96
C ARG A 293 10.72 2.08 -7.38
N ASP A 294 10.18 2.40 -6.21
CA ASP A 294 9.16 1.58 -5.58
C ASP A 294 7.80 1.86 -6.19
N TYR A 295 7.38 3.12 -6.25
CA TYR A 295 6.20 3.56 -6.99
C TYR A 295 6.29 5.05 -7.36
N ASP A 296 5.52 5.41 -8.38
CA ASP A 296 5.40 6.79 -8.84
C ASP A 296 4.42 7.59 -7.96
N ARG A 297 4.53 8.90 -7.99
CA ARG A 297 3.61 9.76 -7.24
C ARG A 297 2.18 9.65 -7.77
N LEU A 298 1.22 9.66 -6.86
CA LEU A 298 -0.17 9.93 -7.19
C LEU A 298 -0.38 11.45 -7.28
N PHE A 299 -0.95 11.90 -8.38
CA PHE A 299 -1.39 13.28 -8.55
C PHE A 299 -2.64 13.35 -9.44
N ILE A 300 -3.77 13.63 -8.83
CA ILE A 300 -5.05 13.81 -9.51
C ILE A 300 -5.46 15.26 -9.38
N PRO A 301 -5.58 16.00 -10.49
CA PRO A 301 -5.97 17.43 -10.44
C PRO A 301 -7.43 17.58 -9.99
N GLU A 302 -7.75 18.72 -9.38
CA GLU A 302 -9.12 19.02 -8.90
C GLU A 302 -10.18 18.93 -10.01
N GLY A 303 -9.81 19.25 -11.25
CA GLY A 303 -10.71 19.18 -12.41
C GLY A 303 -10.90 17.76 -12.97
N ALA A 304 -10.23 16.74 -12.44
CA ALA A 304 -10.38 15.36 -12.88
C ALA A 304 -11.81 14.87 -12.67
N ARG A 305 -12.28 13.99 -13.59
CA ARG A 305 -13.64 13.49 -13.57
C ARG A 305 -14.00 12.82 -12.26
N ILE A 306 -13.11 11.96 -11.73
CA ILE A 306 -13.36 11.27 -10.46
C ILE A 306 -13.55 12.26 -9.30
N VAL A 307 -12.75 13.32 -9.24
CA VAL A 307 -12.85 14.33 -8.18
C VAL A 307 -14.18 15.05 -8.26
N GLN A 308 -14.59 15.48 -9.45
CA GLN A 308 -15.86 16.19 -9.64
C GLN A 308 -17.04 15.29 -9.30
N LEU A 309 -17.02 14.03 -9.75
CA LEU A 309 -18.06 13.05 -9.51
C LEU A 309 -18.25 12.79 -8.00
N VAL A 310 -17.16 12.56 -7.26
CA VAL A 310 -17.23 12.32 -5.81
C VAL A 310 -17.67 13.59 -5.05
N ARG A 311 -17.24 14.78 -5.48
CA ARG A 311 -17.72 16.04 -4.90
C ARG A 311 -19.22 16.25 -5.14
N GLU A 312 -19.72 15.92 -6.32
CA GLU A 312 -21.16 15.99 -6.62
C GLU A 312 -21.95 15.00 -5.78
N ALA A 313 -21.46 13.76 -5.64
CA ALA A 313 -22.05 12.76 -4.78
C ALA A 313 -22.10 13.20 -3.31
N ALA A 314 -21.00 13.76 -2.79
CA ALA A 314 -20.97 14.29 -1.44
C ALA A 314 -22.01 15.42 -1.23
N ARG A 315 -22.11 16.37 -2.17
CA ARG A 315 -23.11 17.43 -2.12
C ARG A 315 -24.54 16.91 -2.17
N ALA A 316 -24.83 15.90 -3.00
CA ALA A 316 -26.14 15.27 -3.06
C ALA A 316 -26.54 14.63 -1.73
N LEU A 317 -25.56 14.16 -0.96
CA LEU A 317 -25.76 13.65 0.40
C LEU A 317 -25.71 14.72 1.50
N GLY A 318 -25.62 16.02 1.13
CA GLY A 318 -25.50 17.12 2.10
C GLY A 318 -24.18 17.13 2.86
N ARG A 319 -23.10 16.64 2.23
CA ARG A 319 -21.76 16.51 2.83
C ARG A 319 -20.71 17.25 2.00
N GLU A 320 -19.58 17.54 2.64
CA GLU A 320 -18.38 18.01 1.97
C GLU A 320 -17.32 16.89 1.96
N ILE A 321 -16.47 16.86 0.93
CA ILE A 321 -15.30 16.01 0.86
C ILE A 321 -14.08 16.88 0.59
N ALA A 322 -13.05 16.70 1.42
CA ALA A 322 -11.78 17.40 1.28
C ALA A 322 -10.84 16.60 0.38
N LEU A 323 -10.15 17.29 -0.54
CA LEU A 323 -9.02 16.70 -1.24
C LEU A 323 -7.83 16.65 -0.30
N TRP A 324 -7.22 15.49 -0.17
CA TRP A 324 -6.19 15.26 0.83
C TRP A 324 -4.93 14.65 0.21
N GLN A 325 -3.83 14.82 0.91
CA GLN A 325 -2.56 14.15 0.60
C GLN A 325 -2.17 13.19 1.70
N THR A 326 -1.59 12.06 1.32
CA THR A 326 -1.06 11.05 2.24
C THR A 326 0.47 10.97 2.19
N GLY A 327 1.10 10.43 3.23
CA GLY A 327 2.54 10.13 3.25
C GLY A 327 2.89 8.71 2.78
N GLY A 328 1.87 7.84 2.61
CA GLY A 328 2.02 6.47 2.10
C GLY A 328 1.66 6.35 0.63
N GLY A 329 2.13 5.28 -0.02
CA GLY A 329 1.63 4.84 -1.33
C GLY A 329 0.50 3.84 -1.13
N SER A 330 -0.30 3.63 -2.16
CA SER A 330 -1.34 2.60 -2.26
C SER A 330 -1.43 2.11 -3.70
N ASP A 331 -2.31 1.15 -3.97
CA ASP A 331 -2.59 0.70 -5.34
C ASP A 331 -2.97 1.84 -6.29
N ALA A 332 -3.49 2.96 -5.76
CA ALA A 332 -3.76 4.16 -6.54
C ALA A 332 -2.52 4.70 -7.26
N ASN A 333 -1.35 4.66 -6.62
CA ASN A 333 -0.09 5.09 -7.24
C ASN A 333 0.22 4.28 -8.49
N ILE A 334 0.07 2.95 -8.39
CA ILE A 334 0.37 2.02 -9.48
C ILE A 334 -0.67 2.15 -10.60
N LEU A 335 -1.96 2.14 -10.26
CA LEU A 335 -3.03 2.19 -11.25
C LEU A 335 -3.06 3.51 -12.00
N CYS A 336 -2.80 4.64 -11.33
CA CYS A 336 -2.65 5.93 -12.00
C CYS A 336 -1.42 6.00 -12.90
N ALA A 337 -0.29 5.44 -12.49
CA ALA A 337 0.91 5.33 -13.34
C ALA A 337 0.65 4.48 -14.60
N LYS A 338 -0.29 3.53 -14.52
CA LYS A 338 -0.76 2.72 -15.66
C LYS A 338 -1.87 3.38 -16.49
N GLY A 339 -2.23 4.65 -16.19
CA GLY A 339 -3.15 5.45 -16.99
C GLY A 339 -4.62 5.39 -16.57
N LEU A 340 -4.94 4.85 -15.41
CA LEU A 340 -6.29 4.96 -14.83
C LEU A 340 -6.44 6.26 -14.04
N GLU A 341 -7.62 6.84 -14.01
CA GLU A 341 -7.97 7.97 -13.16
C GLU A 341 -8.70 7.45 -11.92
N VAL A 342 -7.95 7.07 -10.89
CA VAL A 342 -8.48 6.48 -9.65
C VAL A 342 -8.03 7.29 -8.43
N ALA A 343 -8.97 7.57 -7.52
CA ALA A 343 -8.71 8.25 -6.25
C ALA A 343 -8.97 7.31 -5.08
N ASN A 344 -8.26 7.51 -3.95
CA ASN A 344 -8.42 6.66 -2.77
C ASN A 344 -9.36 7.32 -1.76
N LEU A 345 -10.40 6.61 -1.32
CA LEU A 345 -11.42 7.06 -0.39
C LEU A 345 -11.26 6.38 0.97
N GLY A 346 -11.52 7.14 2.04
CA GLY A 346 -11.48 6.62 3.40
C GLY A 346 -12.64 5.66 3.71
N THR A 347 -12.36 4.62 4.48
CA THR A 347 -13.29 3.53 4.86
C THR A 347 -13.75 3.59 6.31
N GLY A 348 -13.08 4.38 7.16
CA GLY A 348 -13.32 4.43 8.60
C GLY A 348 -12.28 3.68 9.43
N GLN A 349 -11.29 3.06 8.82
CA GLN A 349 -10.17 2.39 9.49
C GLN A 349 -9.28 3.38 10.26
N ARG A 350 -8.74 2.98 11.40
CA ARG A 350 -7.90 3.79 12.29
C ARG A 350 -6.78 2.95 12.88
N GLU A 351 -5.67 3.60 13.23
CA GLU A 351 -4.50 3.00 13.88
C GLU A 351 -4.00 1.72 13.17
N VAL A 352 -4.12 1.70 11.83
CA VAL A 352 -3.73 0.57 10.98
C VAL A 352 -2.30 0.12 11.23
N HIS A 353 -1.97 -1.13 10.92
CA HIS A 353 -0.65 -1.74 11.14
C HIS A 353 -0.24 -1.85 12.64
N THR A 354 -1.19 -1.74 13.55
CA THR A 354 -0.96 -1.91 14.99
C THR A 354 -2.04 -2.75 15.66
N VAL A 355 -1.77 -3.31 16.83
CA VAL A 355 -2.78 -4.03 17.64
C VAL A 355 -3.89 -3.11 18.18
N ARG A 356 -3.80 -1.78 17.97
CA ARG A 356 -4.85 -0.81 18.30
C ARG A 356 -5.75 -0.52 17.11
N GLU A 357 -5.52 -1.18 16.01
CA GLU A 357 -6.34 -1.03 14.82
C GLU A 357 -7.83 -1.23 15.13
N HIS A 358 -8.66 -0.33 14.63
CA HIS A 358 -10.10 -0.38 14.80
C HIS A 358 -10.83 0.25 13.62
N LEU A 359 -12.09 -0.12 13.46
CA LEU A 359 -13.00 0.42 12.45
C LEU A 359 -14.14 1.17 13.12
N VAL A 360 -14.46 2.36 12.61
CA VAL A 360 -15.64 3.14 13.02
C VAL A 360 -16.78 2.85 12.05
N LEU A 361 -17.83 2.16 12.53
CA LEU A 361 -18.93 1.67 11.68
C LEU A 361 -19.74 2.80 11.02
N SER A 362 -19.97 3.90 11.71
CA SER A 362 -20.65 5.07 11.12
C SER A 362 -19.84 5.69 9.99
N ASP A 363 -18.52 5.69 10.08
CA ASP A 363 -17.64 6.16 9.02
C ASP A 363 -17.67 5.22 7.81
N MET A 364 -17.66 3.90 8.06
CA MET A 364 -17.78 2.88 7.01
C MET A 364 -19.11 3.01 6.25
N VAL A 365 -20.22 3.25 6.96
CA VAL A 365 -21.53 3.54 6.34
C VAL A 365 -21.47 4.80 5.48
N ARG A 366 -20.86 5.87 5.97
CA ARG A 366 -20.70 7.12 5.23
C ARG A 366 -19.94 6.92 3.91
N SER A 367 -18.91 6.09 3.93
CA SER A 367 -18.15 5.74 2.72
C SER A 367 -19.01 4.95 1.74
N ALA A 368 -19.73 3.94 2.23
CA ALA A 368 -20.62 3.13 1.40
C ALA A 368 -21.72 3.98 0.72
N GLU A 369 -22.33 4.92 1.46
CA GLU A 369 -23.32 5.85 0.90
C GLU A 369 -22.70 6.75 -0.18
N LEU A 370 -21.48 7.24 0.03
CA LEU A 370 -20.78 8.08 -0.95
C LEU A 370 -20.42 7.29 -2.21
N VAL A 371 -19.94 6.05 -2.07
CA VAL A 371 -19.67 5.17 -3.21
C VAL A 371 -20.97 4.89 -3.99
N LEU A 372 -22.06 4.55 -3.30
CA LEU A 372 -23.35 4.29 -3.95
C LEU A 372 -23.87 5.51 -4.74
N GLU A 373 -23.79 6.70 -4.14
CA GLU A 373 -24.22 7.93 -4.81
C GLU A 373 -23.29 8.30 -5.98
N THR A 374 -21.99 8.04 -5.85
CA THR A 374 -21.01 8.22 -6.94
C THR A 374 -21.39 7.35 -8.15
N LEU A 375 -21.73 6.09 -7.92
CA LEU A 375 -22.16 5.18 -8.99
C LEU A 375 -23.49 5.59 -9.63
N ARG A 376 -24.44 6.11 -8.84
CA ARG A 376 -25.70 6.66 -9.36
C ARG A 376 -25.48 7.84 -10.31
N LEU A 377 -24.63 8.78 -9.90
CA LEU A 377 -24.28 9.95 -10.71
C LEU A 377 -23.45 9.57 -11.94
N GLN A 378 -22.57 8.58 -11.81
CA GLN A 378 -21.80 8.03 -12.95
C GLN A 378 -22.70 7.48 -14.04
N ALA A 379 -23.87 6.94 -13.68
CA ALA A 379 -24.85 6.36 -14.61
C ALA A 379 -25.90 7.35 -15.13
N ALA A 380 -25.97 8.56 -14.60
CA ALA A 380 -26.96 9.58 -15.00
C ALA A 380 -26.60 10.20 -16.34
#